data_ad9493b9260609ff1b6353213ce02d8e
#
_entry.id   ad9493b9260609ff1b6353213ce02d8e
#
_cell.length_a   1.000
_cell.length_b   1.000
_cell.length_c   1.000
_cell.angle_alpha   90.00
_cell.angle_beta   90.00
_cell.angle_gamma   90.00
#
_symmetry.space_group_name_H-M   'P 1'
#
loop_
_entity.id
_entity.type
_entity.pdbx_description
1 polymer ?
#
loop_
_entity_poly.entity_id
_entity_poly.type
_entity_poly.pdbx_seq_one_letter_code
_entity_poly.pdbx_strand_id
1 'polypeptide(L)' 'TVIVRVDTLGQGIRIFTRAYGPEGHIQWTPALDGAAVNGEAADAYVARCLNWDPDAWVVEAEERSGDNPFAAGVP' A
#
# COMPACT_ATOMS: atom_id res chain seq x y z
N THR A 1 -0.58 -4.00 10.87
CA THR A 1 -0.50 -3.15 9.67
C THR A 1 -0.36 -4.03 8.43
N VAL A 2 -1.05 -3.67 7.38
CA VAL A 2 -0.94 -4.32 6.09
C VAL A 2 -0.51 -3.27 5.06
N ILE A 3 0.51 -3.61 4.29
CA ILE A 3 1.04 -2.75 3.23
C ILE A 3 0.80 -3.46 1.91
N VAL A 4 0.12 -2.81 0.98
CA VAL A 4 -0.12 -3.35 -0.36
C VAL A 4 0.67 -2.54 -1.38
N ARG A 5 1.49 -3.21 -2.15
CA ARG A 5 2.20 -2.64 -3.30
C ARG A 5 1.42 -3.02 -4.55
N VAL A 6 0.95 -2.04 -5.28
CA VAL A 6 0.21 -2.27 -6.52
C VAL A 6 1.08 -1.86 -7.70
N ASP A 7 1.53 -2.86 -8.46
CA ASP A 7 2.29 -2.63 -9.68
C ASP A 7 1.32 -2.36 -10.82
N THR A 8 1.41 -1.18 -11.40
CA THR A 8 0.53 -0.80 -12.52
C THR A 8 0.97 -1.37 -13.86
N LEU A 9 2.08 -2.11 -13.88
CA LEU A 9 2.60 -2.74 -15.10
C LEU A 9 3.00 -1.73 -16.18
N GLY A 10 3.59 -0.62 -15.79
CA GLY A 10 4.11 0.37 -16.71
C GLY A 10 4.07 1.80 -16.26
N GLN A 11 3.32 2.10 -15.19
CA GLN A 11 3.18 3.46 -14.68
C GLN A 11 3.63 3.61 -13.23
N GLY A 12 4.46 2.69 -12.77
CA GLY A 12 4.99 2.73 -11.43
C GLY A 12 4.21 1.90 -10.43
N ILE A 13 4.54 2.06 -9.17
CA ILE A 13 3.99 1.29 -8.06
C ILE A 13 3.27 2.24 -7.11
N ARG A 14 2.02 1.94 -6.79
CA ARG A 14 1.28 2.64 -5.76
C ARG A 14 1.28 1.80 -4.48
N ILE A 15 1.30 2.47 -3.35
CA ILE A 15 1.34 1.81 -2.06
C ILE A 15 0.14 2.25 -1.23
N PHE A 16 -0.51 1.28 -0.60
CA PHE A 16 -1.63 1.52 0.29
C PHE A 16 -1.34 0.86 1.63
N THR A 17 -1.74 1.51 2.70
CA THR A 17 -1.62 0.95 4.04
C THR A 17 -3.00 0.79 4.66
N ARG A 18 -3.17 -0.28 5.43
CA ARG A 18 -4.40 -0.52 6.17
C ARG A 18 -4.13 -0.36 7.65
N ALA A 19 -4.91 0.47 8.29
CA ALA A 19 -4.80 0.72 9.71
C ALA A 19 -6.18 0.99 10.29
N TYR A 20 -6.28 0.97 11.62
CA TYR A 20 -7.51 1.33 12.28
C TYR A 20 -7.66 2.84 12.31
N GLY A 21 -8.83 3.32 11.91
CA GLY A 21 -9.19 4.72 12.04
C GLY A 21 -9.62 5.08 13.45
N PRO A 22 -10.00 6.37 13.68
CA PRO A 22 -10.30 6.88 15.02
C PRO A 22 -11.40 6.14 15.77
N GLU A 23 -12.33 5.52 15.06
CA GLU A 23 -13.44 4.80 15.65
C GLU A 23 -13.28 3.29 15.61
N GLY A 24 -12.05 2.82 15.37
CA GLY A 24 -11.77 1.40 15.27
C GLY A 24 -12.11 0.77 13.92
N HIS A 25 -12.54 1.57 12.95
CA HIS A 25 -12.80 1.07 11.61
C HIS A 25 -11.50 0.87 10.84
N ILE A 26 -11.46 -0.19 10.05
CA ILE A 26 -10.32 -0.44 9.16
C ILE A 26 -10.40 0.52 7.98
N GLN A 27 -9.31 1.23 7.73
CA GLN A 27 -9.21 2.17 6.63
C GLN A 27 -8.00 1.89 5.78
N TRP A 28 -8.18 2.02 4.46
CA TRP A 28 -7.09 2.01 3.51
C TRP A 28 -6.67 3.44 3.22
N THR A 29 -5.38 3.71 3.35
CA THR A 29 -4.82 5.05 3.11
C THR A 29 -3.74 4.93 2.05
N PRO A 30 -3.83 5.74 0.97
CA PRO A 30 -2.74 5.76 0.00
C PRO A 30 -1.49 6.39 0.62
N ALA A 31 -0.36 5.77 0.39
CA ALA A 31 0.93 6.28 0.83
C ALA A 31 1.52 7.20 -0.25
N LEU A 32 2.50 8.00 0.13
CA LEU A 32 3.23 8.86 -0.81
C LEU A 32 2.29 9.76 -1.62
N ASP A 33 1.30 10.34 -0.93
CA ASP A 33 0.27 11.21 -1.52
C ASP A 33 -0.53 10.55 -2.66
N GLY A 34 -0.59 9.22 -2.67
CA GLY A 34 -1.29 8.48 -3.70
C GLY A 34 -0.53 8.37 -5.01
N ALA A 35 0.69 8.85 -5.07
CA ALA A 35 1.48 8.84 -6.30
C ALA A 35 2.03 7.45 -6.62
N ALA A 36 2.11 7.13 -7.90
CA ALA A 36 2.87 5.98 -8.36
C ALA A 36 4.35 6.35 -8.38
N VAL A 37 5.18 5.46 -7.85
CA VAL A 37 6.63 5.67 -7.76
C VAL A 37 7.36 4.50 -8.40
N ASN A 38 8.67 4.68 -8.66
CA ASN A 38 9.46 3.57 -9.20
C ASN A 38 9.70 2.50 -8.13
N GLY A 39 10.22 1.34 -8.57
CA GLY A 39 10.44 0.22 -7.67
C GLY A 39 11.40 0.52 -6.54
N GLU A 40 12.44 1.30 -6.80
CA GLU A 40 13.41 1.68 -5.79
C GLU A 40 12.78 2.53 -4.69
N ALA A 41 11.97 3.50 -5.06
CA ALA A 41 11.26 4.35 -4.08
C ALA A 41 10.23 3.55 -3.30
N ALA A 42 9.53 2.63 -3.97
CA ALA A 42 8.58 1.74 -3.31
C ALA A 42 9.29 0.84 -2.29
N ASP A 43 10.40 0.26 -2.65
CA ASP A 43 11.19 -0.59 -1.76
C ASP A 43 11.68 0.19 -0.53
N ALA A 44 12.15 1.42 -0.75
CA ALA A 44 12.61 2.26 0.35
C ALA A 44 11.49 2.59 1.33
N TYR A 45 10.30 2.87 0.81
CA TYR A 45 9.14 3.14 1.65
C TYR A 45 8.75 1.92 2.48
N VAL A 46 8.68 0.75 1.85
CA VAL A 46 8.34 -0.49 2.54
C VAL A 46 9.38 -0.82 3.62
N ALA A 47 10.65 -0.62 3.30
CA ALA A 47 11.72 -0.87 4.27
C ALA A 47 11.57 0.03 5.50
N ARG A 48 11.20 1.29 5.33
CA ARG A 48 10.95 2.19 6.46
C ARG A 48 9.76 1.73 7.30
N CYS A 49 8.69 1.31 6.64
CA CYS A 49 7.51 0.79 7.36
C CYS A 49 7.86 -0.43 8.19
N LEU A 50 8.64 -1.35 7.63
CA LEU A 50 9.07 -2.56 8.34
C LEU A 50 10.03 -2.25 9.48
N ASN A 51 10.78 -1.16 9.40
CA ASN A 51 11.63 -0.73 10.49
C ASN A 51 10.80 -0.24 11.69
N TRP A 52 9.66 0.39 11.42
CA TRP A 52 8.74 0.83 12.48
C TRP A 52 7.85 -0.28 13.00
N ASP A 53 7.42 -1.16 12.11
CA ASP A 53 6.49 -2.26 12.43
C ASP A 53 6.99 -3.54 11.75
N PRO A 54 7.91 -4.28 12.40
CA PRO A 54 8.45 -5.51 11.78
C PRO A 54 7.41 -6.60 11.57
N ASP A 55 6.25 -6.50 12.23
CA ASP A 55 5.18 -7.47 12.09
C ASP A 55 4.19 -7.12 10.99
N ALA A 56 4.44 -6.04 10.24
CA ALA A 56 3.56 -5.66 9.14
C ALA A 56 3.57 -6.71 8.03
N TRP A 57 2.41 -6.93 7.43
CA TRP A 57 2.28 -7.78 6.25
C TRP A 57 2.51 -6.93 5.00
N VAL A 58 3.30 -7.45 4.07
CA VAL A 58 3.53 -6.81 2.78
C VAL A 58 2.94 -7.71 1.70
N VAL A 59 1.99 -7.18 0.95
CA VAL A 59 1.31 -7.91 -0.12
C VAL A 59 1.59 -7.21 -1.44
N GLU A 60 1.96 -7.96 -2.45
CA GLU A 60 2.18 -7.44 -3.79
C GLU A 60 1.02 -7.83 -4.69
N ALA A 61 0.55 -6.88 -5.47
CA ALA A 61 -0.52 -7.08 -6.43
C ALA A 61 -0.18 -6.40 -7.75
N GLU A 62 -0.74 -6.90 -8.83
CA GLU A 62 -0.63 -6.29 -10.15
C GLU A 62 -2.01 -5.81 -10.56
N GLU A 63 -2.13 -4.51 -10.86
CA GLU A 63 -3.40 -3.92 -11.27
C GLU A 63 -3.11 -2.69 -12.13
N ARG A 64 -3.43 -2.76 -13.41
CA ARG A 64 -3.11 -1.70 -14.37
C ARG A 64 -3.76 -0.37 -14.02
N SER A 65 -4.92 -0.38 -13.39
CA SER A 65 -5.59 0.84 -12.94
C SER A 65 -4.89 1.52 -11.78
N GLY A 66 -4.04 0.78 -11.05
CA GLY A 66 -3.41 1.27 -9.85
C GLY A 66 -4.33 1.25 -8.62
N ASP A 67 -5.55 0.75 -8.76
CA ASP A 67 -6.46 0.63 -7.64
C ASP A 67 -6.06 -0.51 -6.71
N ASN A 68 -6.33 -0.32 -5.42
CA ASN A 68 -6.07 -1.36 -4.44
C ASN A 68 -7.13 -2.47 -4.57
N PRO A 69 -6.76 -3.68 -5.02
CA PRO A 69 -7.74 -4.74 -5.22
C PRO A 69 -8.35 -5.27 -3.92
N PHE A 70 -7.72 -4.99 -2.79
CA PHE A 70 -8.20 -5.45 -1.49
C PHE A 70 -9.18 -4.46 -0.84
N ALA A 71 -9.28 -3.26 -1.37
CA ALA A 71 -10.22 -2.26 -0.86
C ALA A 71 -11.66 -2.52 -1.32
N ALA A 72 -11.84 -3.20 -2.43
CA ALA A 72 -13.14 -3.35 -3.09
C ALA A 72 -14.14 -4.22 -2.34
N GLY A 73 -13.75 -4.96 -1.36
CA GLY A 73 -14.66 -5.79 -0.59
C GLY A 73 -14.90 -5.28 0.82
N VAL A 74 -14.40 -4.11 1.16
CA VAL A 74 -14.53 -3.54 2.50
C VAL A 74 -15.82 -2.72 2.54
N PRO A 75 -16.80 -3.11 3.33
CA PRO A 75 -18.06 -2.35 3.43
C PRO A 75 -17.84 -0.99 4.06
#